data_c3fcab2beeb81a328f05405882fddd54
#
_entry.id   c3fcab2beeb81a328f05405882fddd54
#
_cell.length_a   1.000
_cell.length_b   1.000
_cell.length_c   1.000
_cell.angle_alpha   90.00
_cell.angle_beta   90.00
_cell.angle_gamma   90.00
#
_symmetry.space_group_name_H-M   'P 1'
#
loop_
_entity.id
_entity.type
_entity.pdbx_description
1 polymer ?
#
loop_
_entity_poly.entity_id
_entity_poly.type
_entity_poly.pdbx_seq_one_letter_code
_entity_poly.pdbx_strand_id
1 'polypeptide(L)'
;MLVAFVTTGVLTTGVAAATPKDDWPKITGELWINTHDKHTSHTGTGRNDELLGGHGDDTIYGTAGHDVIWTDHKATGNTTKQKDKVYAGAGNDWIYASHGRNNIHGGAGQDTIRVWFGRGFVNCGPGGNDILYVSKTQNKKVKRRNCERVSHKSARKAIHDRDNLRYP
;
A
#
# COMPACT_ATOMS: atom_id res chain seq x y z
N MET A 1 -18.30 6.63 -52.80
CA MET A 1 -18.79 5.84 -51.67
C MET A 1 -17.73 5.87 -50.61
N LEU A 2 -17.92 6.75 -49.63
CA LEU A 2 -16.92 7.06 -48.56
C LEU A 2 -17.31 6.23 -47.36
N VAL A 3 -16.45 5.25 -46.96
CA VAL A 3 -16.66 4.45 -45.77
C VAL A 3 -16.00 5.19 -44.61
N ALA A 4 -16.82 5.75 -43.73
CA ALA A 4 -16.33 6.34 -42.50
C ALA A 4 -16.05 5.25 -41.49
N PHE A 5 -14.79 5.10 -41.09
CA PHE A 5 -14.41 4.30 -39.92
C PHE A 5 -14.77 5.09 -38.65
N VAL A 6 -15.76 4.61 -37.95
CA VAL A 6 -16.06 5.09 -36.59
C VAL A 6 -15.10 4.37 -35.67
N THR A 7 -14.05 5.05 -35.25
CA THR A 7 -13.21 4.59 -34.13
C THR A 7 -13.97 4.89 -32.86
N THR A 8 -14.47 3.84 -32.22
CA THR A 8 -14.96 3.90 -30.84
C THR A 8 -13.77 4.20 -29.92
N GLY A 9 -13.56 5.47 -29.65
CA GLY A 9 -12.64 5.92 -28.63
C GLY A 9 -13.13 5.42 -27.28
N VAL A 10 -12.42 4.49 -26.68
CA VAL A 10 -12.55 4.20 -25.25
C VAL A 10 -12.08 5.46 -24.52
N LEU A 11 -13.03 6.22 -23.99
CA LEU A 11 -12.75 7.25 -23.01
C LEU A 11 -12.22 6.57 -21.76
N THR A 12 -10.92 6.41 -21.68
CA THR A 12 -10.26 6.18 -20.40
C THR A 12 -10.44 7.48 -19.62
N THR A 13 -11.43 7.50 -18.75
CA THR A 13 -11.51 8.54 -17.73
C THR A 13 -10.23 8.42 -16.92
N GLY A 14 -9.26 9.27 -17.25
CA GLY A 14 -8.03 9.35 -16.50
C GLY A 14 -8.37 9.73 -15.08
N VAL A 15 -8.30 8.75 -14.20
CA VAL A 15 -8.22 9.01 -12.77
C VAL A 15 -6.97 9.84 -12.61
N ALA A 16 -7.12 11.10 -12.21
CA ALA A 16 -5.99 11.97 -11.98
C ALA A 16 -5.11 11.27 -10.93
N ALA A 17 -3.94 10.82 -11.36
CA ALA A 17 -2.97 10.24 -10.46
C ALA A 17 -2.76 11.24 -9.33
N ALA A 18 -2.97 10.81 -8.10
CA ALA A 18 -2.68 11.63 -6.94
C ALA A 18 -1.24 12.12 -7.08
N THR A 19 -1.02 13.42 -6.87
CA THR A 19 0.34 13.97 -6.93
C THR A 19 1.22 13.18 -5.96
N PRO A 20 2.29 12.54 -6.45
CA PRO A 20 3.17 11.78 -5.58
C PRO A 20 3.66 12.72 -4.48
N LYS A 21 3.68 12.25 -3.26
CA LYS A 21 4.42 12.92 -2.22
C LYS A 21 5.89 12.89 -2.61
N ASP A 22 6.64 13.95 -2.34
CA ASP A 22 8.03 14.14 -2.78
C ASP A 22 8.98 12.94 -2.50
N ASP A 23 8.55 12.04 -1.63
CA ASP A 23 9.30 10.86 -1.18
C ASP A 23 8.80 9.52 -1.77
N TRP A 24 7.73 9.52 -2.57
CA TRP A 24 7.22 8.30 -3.21
C TRP A 24 7.90 8.01 -4.55
N PRO A 25 8.05 6.74 -4.91
CA PRO A 25 8.52 6.40 -6.24
C PRO A 25 7.56 6.89 -7.32
N LYS A 26 8.11 7.23 -8.48
CA LYS A 26 7.26 7.46 -9.65
C LYS A 26 6.59 6.15 -10.04
N ILE A 27 5.28 6.10 -10.05
CA ILE A 27 4.52 4.93 -10.50
C ILE A 27 4.70 4.77 -12.02
N THR A 28 5.17 3.60 -12.42
CA THR A 28 5.45 3.23 -13.81
C THR A 28 4.78 1.92 -14.21
N GLY A 29 4.24 1.22 -13.24
CA GLY A 29 3.51 -0.02 -13.36
C GLY A 29 2.01 0.18 -13.31
N GLU A 30 1.36 -0.59 -12.47
CA GLU A 30 -0.09 -0.63 -12.33
C GLU A 30 -0.58 0.33 -11.23
N LEU A 31 -1.76 0.91 -11.45
CA LEU A 31 -2.61 1.44 -10.39
C LEU A 31 -3.78 0.47 -10.22
N TRP A 32 -3.75 -0.32 -9.16
CA TRP A 32 -4.84 -1.22 -8.80
C TRP A 32 -5.58 -0.71 -7.56
N ILE A 33 -6.91 -0.67 -7.65
CA ILE A 33 -7.77 -0.23 -6.56
C ILE A 33 -8.84 -1.30 -6.30
N ASN A 34 -8.82 -1.91 -5.12
CA ASN A 34 -9.91 -2.77 -4.68
C ASN A 34 -11.13 -1.92 -4.29
N THR A 35 -12.12 -1.88 -5.15
CA THR A 35 -13.37 -1.14 -4.90
C THR A 35 -14.41 -1.93 -4.11
N HIS A 36 -14.17 -3.23 -3.89
CA HIS A 36 -15.09 -4.14 -3.23
C HIS A 36 -14.65 -4.40 -1.78
N ASP A 37 -15.63 -4.62 -0.90
CA ASP A 37 -15.38 -4.97 0.50
C ASP A 37 -15.36 -6.51 0.69
N LYS A 38 -14.53 -7.19 -0.13
CA LYS A 38 -14.41 -8.65 -0.15
C LYS A 38 -12.94 -9.04 -0.08
N HIS A 39 -12.69 -10.26 0.35
CA HIS A 39 -11.37 -10.86 0.24
C HIS A 39 -10.87 -10.82 -1.18
N THR A 40 -9.72 -10.27 -1.38
CA THR A 40 -9.11 -10.13 -2.70
C THR A 40 -7.66 -10.57 -2.64
N SER A 41 -7.21 -11.23 -3.70
CA SER A 41 -5.79 -11.47 -3.93
C SER A 41 -5.39 -10.74 -5.20
N HIS A 42 -4.35 -9.93 -5.12
CA HIS A 42 -3.83 -9.19 -6.27
C HIS A 42 -2.31 -9.30 -6.35
N THR A 43 -1.81 -9.36 -7.56
CA THR A 43 -0.37 -9.40 -7.86
C THR A 43 -0.06 -8.27 -8.83
N GLY A 44 0.79 -7.37 -8.41
CA GLY A 44 1.30 -6.28 -9.23
C GLY A 44 2.21 -6.73 -10.36
N THR A 45 2.86 -5.80 -10.97
CA THR A 45 3.78 -6.01 -12.09
C THR A 45 5.23 -6.10 -11.61
N GLY A 46 6.20 -6.12 -12.51
CA GLY A 46 7.63 -5.96 -12.17
C GLY A 46 8.12 -4.52 -12.23
N ARG A 47 7.22 -3.55 -12.02
CA ARG A 47 7.50 -2.11 -12.08
C ARG A 47 7.00 -1.45 -10.80
N ASN A 48 7.20 -0.14 -10.67
CA ASN A 48 6.69 0.60 -9.53
C ASN A 48 5.17 0.73 -9.61
N ASP A 49 4.48 0.01 -8.73
CA ASP A 49 3.03 -0.10 -8.70
C ASP A 49 2.42 0.71 -7.54
N GLU A 50 1.17 1.10 -7.69
CA GLU A 50 0.35 1.59 -6.58
C GLU A 50 -0.83 0.63 -6.39
N LEU A 51 -0.81 -0.12 -5.26
CA LEU A 51 -1.73 -1.21 -4.98
C LEU A 51 -2.56 -0.88 -3.74
N LEU A 52 -3.84 -0.63 -3.96
CA LEU A 52 -4.76 -0.14 -2.94
C LEU A 52 -5.78 -1.23 -2.57
N GLY A 53 -5.55 -1.95 -1.48
CA GLY A 53 -6.51 -2.87 -0.87
C GLY A 53 -7.76 -2.13 -0.38
N GLY A 54 -8.88 -2.82 -0.32
CA GLY A 54 -10.14 -2.31 0.21
C GLY A 54 -10.44 -2.86 1.59
N HIS A 55 -11.71 -2.77 2.00
CA HIS A 55 -12.14 -3.51 3.18
C HIS A 55 -12.18 -5.01 2.86
N GLY A 56 -11.92 -5.82 3.84
CA GLY A 56 -11.88 -7.28 3.70
C GLY A 56 -10.52 -7.84 4.12
N ASP A 57 -10.32 -9.13 3.89
CA ASP A 57 -9.02 -9.77 4.13
C ASP A 57 -8.28 -9.83 2.78
N ASP A 58 -7.36 -8.92 2.55
CA ASP A 58 -6.65 -8.81 1.28
C ASP A 58 -5.28 -9.48 1.32
N THR A 59 -4.87 -10.02 0.17
CA THR A 59 -3.51 -10.50 -0.03
C THR A 59 -2.91 -9.80 -1.25
N ILE A 60 -1.87 -9.01 -1.02
CA ILE A 60 -1.26 -8.15 -2.03
C ILE A 60 0.20 -8.54 -2.23
N TYR A 61 0.58 -8.77 -3.49
CA TYR A 61 1.95 -9.05 -3.91
C TYR A 61 2.45 -7.90 -4.78
N GLY A 62 3.48 -7.16 -4.34
CA GLY A 62 4.13 -6.11 -5.13
C GLY A 62 4.97 -6.68 -6.26
N THR A 63 5.74 -7.70 -5.98
CA THR A 63 6.68 -8.43 -6.83
C THR A 63 8.06 -7.79 -6.93
N ALA A 64 8.31 -6.95 -7.90
CA ALA A 64 9.54 -6.19 -8.04
C ALA A 64 9.20 -4.76 -8.47
N GLY A 65 10.09 -3.83 -8.16
CA GLY A 65 9.83 -2.42 -8.36
C GLY A 65 9.87 -1.67 -7.04
N HIS A 66 9.60 -0.39 -7.07
CA HIS A 66 9.41 0.41 -5.87
C HIS A 66 7.92 0.68 -5.72
N ASP A 67 7.27 -0.11 -4.88
CA ASP A 67 5.82 -0.15 -4.83
C ASP A 67 5.24 0.70 -3.70
N VAL A 68 4.03 1.16 -3.89
CA VAL A 68 3.22 1.80 -2.86
C VAL A 68 2.01 0.93 -2.58
N ILE A 69 1.96 0.35 -1.39
CA ILE A 69 0.95 -0.64 -1.04
C ILE A 69 0.15 -0.18 0.18
N TRP A 70 -1.17 -0.17 0.05
CA TRP A 70 -2.10 0.05 1.15
C TRP A 70 -2.90 -1.21 1.41
N THR A 71 -2.95 -1.67 2.65
CA THR A 71 -3.81 -2.81 2.99
C THR A 71 -5.29 -2.45 2.94
N ASP A 72 -5.61 -1.19 3.26
CA ASP A 72 -6.95 -0.65 3.16
C ASP A 72 -6.85 0.87 2.92
N HIS A 73 -7.27 1.32 1.76
CA HIS A 73 -7.20 2.73 1.36
C HIS A 73 -8.43 3.54 1.77
N LYS A 74 -9.51 2.87 2.18
CA LYS A 74 -10.75 3.56 2.54
C LYS A 74 -10.63 4.21 3.92
N ALA A 75 -10.99 5.48 4.01
CA ALA A 75 -10.89 6.25 5.24
C ALA A 75 -11.95 5.89 6.29
N THR A 76 -13.06 5.31 5.88
CA THR A 76 -14.21 5.01 6.74
C THR A 76 -14.60 3.54 6.65
N GLY A 77 -15.30 3.03 7.66
CA GLY A 77 -15.76 1.63 7.66
C GLY A 77 -14.71 0.61 8.09
N ASN A 78 -13.50 1.05 8.43
CA ASN A 78 -12.42 0.18 8.86
C ASN A 78 -12.84 -0.74 10.02
N THR A 79 -12.57 -2.03 9.89
CA THR A 79 -12.85 -3.02 10.92
C THR A 79 -11.57 -3.57 11.54
N THR A 80 -11.61 -3.84 12.83
CA THR A 80 -10.50 -4.49 13.53
C THR A 80 -10.47 -6.01 13.31
N LYS A 81 -11.42 -6.56 12.57
CA LYS A 81 -11.55 -8.01 12.31
C LYS A 81 -10.78 -8.44 11.06
N GLN A 82 -10.57 -7.55 10.09
CA GLN A 82 -9.87 -7.86 8.84
C GLN A 82 -8.42 -8.34 9.08
N LYS A 83 -7.94 -9.14 8.13
CA LYS A 83 -6.62 -9.79 8.18
C LYS A 83 -5.95 -9.67 6.83
N ASP A 84 -5.05 -8.72 6.69
CA ASP A 84 -4.37 -8.49 5.44
C ASP A 84 -2.99 -9.13 5.41
N LYS A 85 -2.55 -9.49 4.21
CA LYS A 85 -1.22 -10.00 3.93
C LYS A 85 -0.59 -9.15 2.83
N VAL A 86 0.65 -8.72 3.06
CA VAL A 86 1.43 -8.01 2.07
C VAL A 86 2.76 -8.71 1.89
N TYR A 87 3.11 -8.93 0.64
CA TYR A 87 4.42 -9.37 0.18
C TYR A 87 4.90 -8.33 -0.84
N ALA A 88 5.63 -7.31 -0.39
CA ALA A 88 6.00 -6.22 -1.27
C ALA A 88 7.03 -6.69 -2.32
N GLY A 89 8.06 -7.40 -1.90
CA GLY A 89 8.90 -8.10 -2.86
C GLY A 89 10.32 -7.58 -2.95
N ALA A 90 10.75 -7.13 -4.11
CA ALA A 90 12.09 -6.60 -4.29
C ALA A 90 12.04 -5.15 -4.76
N GLY A 91 12.71 -4.28 -4.02
CA GLY A 91 12.75 -2.85 -4.28
C GLY A 91 12.64 -2.06 -2.99
N ASN A 92 12.50 -0.76 -3.09
CA ASN A 92 12.33 0.09 -1.93
C ASN A 92 10.85 0.44 -1.83
N ASP A 93 10.13 -0.25 -0.95
CA ASP A 93 8.68 -0.24 -0.94
C ASP A 93 8.10 0.65 0.17
N TRP A 94 6.92 1.18 -0.09
CA TRP A 94 6.15 1.99 0.83
C TRP A 94 4.87 1.26 1.21
N ILE A 95 4.78 0.76 2.44
CA ILE A 95 3.67 -0.07 2.88
C ILE A 95 2.91 0.63 3.99
N TYR A 96 1.63 0.80 3.78
CA TYR A 96 0.69 1.41 4.71
C TYR A 96 -0.29 0.36 5.22
N ALA A 97 -0.07 -0.11 6.45
CA ALA A 97 -0.98 -1.02 7.11
C ALA A 97 -2.09 -0.26 7.83
N SER A 98 -3.31 -0.64 7.57
CA SER A 98 -4.49 -0.05 8.17
C SER A 98 -4.93 -0.77 9.45
N HIS A 99 -6.20 -0.68 9.78
CA HIS A 99 -6.80 -1.36 10.91
C HIS A 99 -6.76 -2.89 10.76
N GLY A 100 -7.10 -3.60 11.83
CA GLY A 100 -7.14 -5.04 11.77
C GLY A 100 -5.81 -5.72 12.09
N ARG A 101 -5.63 -6.92 11.54
CA ARG A 101 -4.42 -7.72 11.73
C ARG A 101 -3.66 -7.84 10.43
N ASN A 102 -2.50 -7.23 10.38
CA ASN A 102 -1.67 -7.20 9.18
C ASN A 102 -0.48 -8.16 9.34
N ASN A 103 -0.22 -8.94 8.29
CA ASN A 103 0.98 -9.75 8.13
C ASN A 103 1.77 -9.22 6.96
N ILE A 104 2.86 -8.49 7.25
CA ILE A 104 3.60 -7.71 6.27
C ILE A 104 5.00 -8.30 6.10
N HIS A 105 5.38 -8.49 4.86
CA HIS A 105 6.72 -8.83 4.42
C HIS A 105 7.17 -7.73 3.45
N GLY A 106 8.13 -6.89 3.89
CA GLY A 106 8.75 -5.85 3.04
C GLY A 106 9.47 -6.50 1.88
N GLY A 107 10.44 -7.32 2.16
CA GLY A 107 11.18 -8.01 1.12
C GLY A 107 12.61 -7.52 1.01
N ALA A 108 13.16 -7.47 -0.17
CA ALA A 108 14.54 -7.04 -0.38
C ALA A 108 14.61 -5.58 -0.79
N GLY A 109 15.39 -4.78 -0.09
CA GLY A 109 15.58 -3.36 -0.38
C GLY A 109 15.53 -2.49 0.86
N GLN A 110 15.20 -1.24 0.70
CA GLN A 110 15.02 -0.30 1.80
C GLN A 110 13.54 0.05 1.93
N ASP A 111 12.86 -0.62 2.86
CA ASP A 111 11.43 -0.51 2.96
C ASP A 111 10.98 0.51 4.00
N THR A 112 9.91 1.20 3.69
CA THR A 112 9.22 2.11 4.61
C THR A 112 7.85 1.52 4.95
N ILE A 113 7.72 1.00 6.16
CA ILE A 113 6.50 0.34 6.62
C ILE A 113 5.83 1.18 7.70
N ARG A 114 4.54 1.42 7.57
CA ARG A 114 3.75 2.21 8.52
C ARG A 114 2.59 1.40 9.07
N VAL A 115 2.64 1.10 10.38
CA VAL A 115 1.56 0.42 11.10
C VAL A 115 1.02 1.36 12.17
N TRP A 116 0.04 2.15 11.80
CA TRP A 116 -0.45 3.22 12.66
C TRP A 116 -1.64 2.81 13.53
N PHE A 117 -2.52 1.97 13.02
CA PHE A 117 -3.75 1.58 13.70
C PHE A 117 -3.89 0.07 13.92
N GLY A 118 -3.22 -0.75 13.13
CA GLY A 118 -3.33 -2.19 13.14
C GLY A 118 -2.52 -2.89 14.22
N ARG A 119 -2.53 -4.21 14.13
CA ARG A 119 -1.72 -5.15 14.92
C ARG A 119 -1.21 -6.25 14.01
N GLY A 120 -0.35 -7.12 14.49
CA GLY A 120 0.06 -8.32 13.75
C GLY A 120 1.55 -8.53 13.69
N PHE A 121 2.05 -8.87 12.52
CA PHE A 121 3.45 -9.19 12.30
C PHE A 121 4.02 -8.37 11.13
N VAL A 122 5.23 -7.87 11.31
CA VAL A 122 6.00 -7.17 10.29
C VAL A 122 7.38 -7.79 10.20
N ASN A 123 7.71 -8.32 9.04
CA ASN A 123 9.07 -8.67 8.67
C ASN A 123 9.52 -7.66 7.62
N CYS A 124 10.45 -6.78 7.98
CA CYS A 124 10.93 -5.77 7.05
C CYS A 124 11.70 -6.42 5.90
N GLY A 125 12.51 -7.43 6.17
CA GLY A 125 13.12 -8.25 5.14
C GLY A 125 14.63 -8.27 5.17
N PRO A 126 15.27 -8.92 4.20
CA PRO A 126 16.69 -8.76 3.96
C PRO A 126 16.94 -7.47 3.17
N GLY A 127 17.77 -6.66 3.64
CA GLY A 127 18.12 -5.37 3.06
C GLY A 127 18.82 -4.55 4.10
N GLY A 128 18.91 -3.28 3.89
CA GLY A 128 19.49 -2.38 4.89
C GLY A 128 18.69 -1.08 4.98
N ASN A 129 18.61 -0.54 6.19
CA ASN A 129 17.94 0.70 6.48
C ASN A 129 16.41 0.68 6.40
N ASP A 130 15.79 -0.47 6.59
CA ASP A 130 14.35 -0.56 6.71
C ASP A 130 13.83 0.25 7.89
N ILE A 131 12.74 0.94 7.67
CA ILE A 131 12.13 1.75 8.72
C ILE A 131 10.68 1.37 8.98
N LEU A 132 10.41 0.95 10.22
CA LEU A 132 9.07 0.73 10.73
C LEU A 132 8.58 1.94 11.52
N TYR A 133 7.58 2.63 11.01
CA TYR A 133 6.82 3.62 11.75
C TYR A 133 5.64 2.97 12.46
N VAL A 134 5.63 3.04 13.77
CA VAL A 134 4.57 2.45 14.59
C VAL A 134 4.25 3.36 15.77
N SER A 135 2.98 3.57 16.08
CA SER A 135 2.63 4.37 17.26
C SER A 135 3.07 3.67 18.56
N LYS A 136 3.31 4.43 19.61
CA LYS A 136 3.67 3.86 20.93
C LYS A 136 2.64 2.83 21.42
N THR A 137 1.37 3.06 21.12
CA THR A 137 0.28 2.16 21.49
C THR A 137 0.31 0.88 20.68
N GLN A 138 0.52 0.98 19.37
CA GLN A 138 0.54 -0.19 18.48
C GLN A 138 1.84 -0.98 18.58
N ASN A 139 2.94 -0.36 18.99
CA ASN A 139 4.24 -1.04 19.18
C ASN A 139 4.14 -2.28 20.09
N LYS A 140 3.24 -2.28 21.06
CA LYS A 140 2.98 -3.43 21.93
C LYS A 140 2.16 -4.53 21.25
N LYS A 141 1.50 -4.24 20.14
CA LYS A 141 0.60 -5.15 19.41
C LYS A 141 1.20 -5.66 18.10
N VAL A 142 2.34 -5.12 17.70
CA VAL A 142 3.05 -5.48 16.47
C VAL A 142 4.30 -6.28 16.84
N LYS A 143 4.32 -7.55 16.43
CA LYS A 143 5.55 -8.35 16.43
C LYS A 143 6.37 -7.98 15.20
N ARG A 144 7.67 -7.81 15.35
CA ARG A 144 8.54 -7.41 14.23
C ARG A 144 9.81 -8.25 14.14
N ARG A 145 10.36 -8.32 12.93
CA ARG A 145 11.62 -8.98 12.61
C ARG A 145 12.33 -8.20 11.49
N ASN A 146 13.66 -8.18 11.53
CA ASN A 146 14.51 -7.58 10.49
C ASN A 146 14.13 -6.12 10.17
N CYS A 147 13.84 -5.31 11.17
CA CYS A 147 13.58 -3.88 11.00
C CYS A 147 14.69 -3.12 11.71
N GLU A 148 15.61 -2.54 10.95
CA GLU A 148 16.83 -1.89 11.51
C GLU A 148 16.47 -0.63 12.27
N ARG A 149 15.43 0.07 11.81
CA ARG A 149 14.98 1.33 12.40
C ARG A 149 13.51 1.27 12.79
N VAL A 150 13.22 1.64 14.03
CA VAL A 150 11.83 1.76 14.51
C VAL A 150 11.59 3.19 14.97
N SER A 151 10.58 3.83 14.44
CA SER A 151 10.23 5.19 14.78
C SER A 151 8.82 5.27 15.36
N HIS A 152 8.70 6.00 16.47
CA HIS A 152 7.41 6.32 17.08
C HIS A 152 6.97 7.76 16.77
N LYS A 153 7.73 8.48 15.95
CA LYS A 153 7.36 9.82 15.49
C LYS A 153 6.14 9.70 14.60
N SER A 154 5.11 10.47 14.91
CA SER A 154 3.93 10.46 14.07
C SER A 154 4.28 11.05 12.70
N ALA A 155 4.17 10.25 11.68
CA ALA A 155 4.02 10.76 10.33
C ALA A 155 2.62 11.37 10.12
N ARG A 156 2.06 11.94 11.19
CA ARG A 156 0.65 12.35 11.32
C ARG A 156 0.18 13.24 10.18
N LYS A 157 1.04 14.16 9.74
CA LYS A 157 0.72 15.06 8.64
C LYS A 157 0.64 14.34 7.29
N ALA A 158 1.50 13.36 7.09
CA ALA A 158 1.64 12.66 5.83
C ALA A 158 0.54 11.63 5.55
N ILE A 159 -0.08 11.08 6.59
CA ILE A 159 -1.18 10.12 6.46
C ILE A 159 -2.51 10.88 6.38
N HIS A 160 -2.72 11.89 7.22
CA HIS A 160 -3.95 12.67 7.20
C HIS A 160 -4.13 13.52 5.94
N ASP A 161 -3.05 13.99 5.34
CA ASP A 161 -3.16 14.74 4.08
C ASP A 161 -3.64 13.85 2.93
N ARG A 162 -3.58 12.50 3.08
CA ARG A 162 -4.05 11.52 2.11
C ARG A 162 -5.39 10.89 2.44
N ASP A 163 -5.75 10.76 3.72
CA ASP A 163 -7.13 10.42 4.11
C ASP A 163 -8.13 11.46 3.56
N ASN A 164 -7.64 12.62 3.15
CA ASN A 164 -8.38 13.67 2.46
C ASN A 164 -8.23 13.64 0.92
N LEU A 165 -7.34 12.82 0.37
CA LEU A 165 -7.32 12.55 -1.06
C LEU A 165 -8.50 11.61 -1.35
N ARG A 166 -9.57 12.22 -1.75
CA ARG A 166 -10.78 11.57 -2.23
C ARG A 166 -10.43 10.76 -3.47
N TYR A 167 -10.20 9.48 -3.30
CA TYR A 167 -10.46 8.55 -4.38
C TYR A 167 -11.99 8.50 -4.55
N PRO A 168 -12.49 8.65 -5.78
CA PRO A 168 -13.94 8.69 -6.04
C PRO A 168 -14.64 7.42 -5.60
#